data_49e0f28ab251e4ff1c0d112901f84011
#
_entry.id   49e0f28ab251e4ff1c0d112901f84011
#
_cell.length_a   1.000
_cell.length_b   1.000
_cell.length_c   1.000
_cell.angle_alpha   90.00
_cell.angle_beta   90.00
_cell.angle_gamma   90.00
#
_symmetry.space_group_name_H-M   'P 1'
#
loop_
_entity.id
_entity.type
_entity.pdbx_description
1 polymer ?
#
loop_
_entity_poly.entity_id
_entity_poly.type
_entity_poly.pdbx_seq_one_letter_code
_entity_poly.pdbx_strand_id
1 'polypeptide(L)'
;MFQFFRNIKHFVKNLWDFRKQLWDFRRYDYGCNLKFLNRSLELTAEYMRSDDAMMDRSIESAGQIDIYLALMNEHEKSIEVAEKELGLSVFSDDREDVRKISACAVEIEEDRWIRAFDYLKNNMRNWWD
;
A
#
# COMPACT_ATOMS: atom_id res chain seq x y z
N MET A 1 -33.72 -8.48 -12.26
CA MET A 1 -33.26 -7.67 -13.41
C MET A 1 -32.47 -6.44 -12.98
N PHE A 2 -32.97 -5.57 -12.12
CA PHE A 2 -32.24 -4.37 -11.63
C PHE A 2 -30.92 -4.70 -10.92
N GLN A 3 -30.86 -5.76 -10.14
CA GLN A 3 -29.63 -6.18 -9.46
C GLN A 3 -28.53 -6.63 -10.44
N PHE A 4 -28.91 -7.29 -11.53
CA PHE A 4 -27.99 -7.70 -12.57
C PHE A 4 -27.32 -6.51 -13.27
N PHE A 5 -28.10 -5.51 -13.68
CA PHE A 5 -27.56 -4.29 -14.29
C PHE A 5 -26.69 -3.47 -13.33
N ARG A 6 -27.08 -3.41 -12.06
CA ARG A 6 -26.29 -2.77 -11.01
C ARG A 6 -24.94 -3.48 -10.85
N ASN A 7 -24.92 -4.81 -10.82
CA ASN A 7 -23.71 -5.59 -10.70
C ASN A 7 -22.79 -5.43 -11.92
N ILE A 8 -23.34 -5.36 -13.14
CA ILE A 8 -22.57 -5.06 -14.36
C ILE A 8 -21.92 -3.67 -14.27
N LYS A 9 -22.68 -2.67 -13.86
CA LYS A 9 -22.16 -1.31 -13.70
C LYS A 9 -20.98 -1.28 -12.71
N HIS A 10 -21.11 -1.95 -11.55
CA HIS A 10 -20.04 -2.05 -10.57
C HIS A 10 -18.85 -2.84 -11.11
N PHE A 11 -19.08 -3.93 -11.83
CA PHE A 11 -18.03 -4.72 -12.45
C PHE A 11 -17.21 -3.90 -13.45
N VAL A 12 -17.86 -3.18 -14.36
CA VAL A 12 -17.17 -2.32 -15.34
C VAL A 12 -16.38 -1.21 -14.64
N LYS A 13 -16.97 -0.59 -13.61
CA LYS A 13 -16.27 0.41 -12.81
C LYS A 13 -15.04 -0.17 -12.12
N ASN A 14 -15.18 -1.35 -11.50
CA ASN A 14 -14.07 -2.02 -10.83
C ASN A 14 -12.96 -2.39 -11.82
N LEU A 15 -13.29 -2.88 -13.01
CA LEU A 15 -12.29 -3.14 -14.06
C LEU A 15 -11.51 -1.88 -14.42
N TRP A 16 -12.19 -0.75 -14.52
CA TRP A 16 -11.53 0.53 -14.79
C TRP A 16 -10.65 0.99 -13.63
N ASP A 17 -11.15 0.92 -12.41
CA ASP A 17 -10.45 1.36 -11.20
C ASP A 17 -9.19 0.54 -10.92
N PHE A 18 -9.22 -0.77 -11.24
CA PHE A 18 -8.10 -1.70 -11.06
C PHE A 18 -7.32 -2.02 -12.34
N ARG A 19 -7.59 -1.34 -13.46
CA ARG A 19 -7.02 -1.68 -14.78
C ARG A 19 -5.50 -1.80 -14.79
N LYS A 20 -4.78 -0.94 -14.05
CA LYS A 20 -3.33 -0.97 -13.96
C LYS A 20 -2.84 -2.19 -13.20
N GLN A 21 -3.44 -2.46 -12.05
CA GLN A 21 -3.11 -3.61 -11.21
C GLN A 21 -3.41 -4.93 -11.94
N LEU A 22 -4.53 -4.99 -12.69
CA LEU A 22 -4.89 -6.15 -13.49
C LEU A 22 -3.92 -6.39 -14.64
N TRP A 23 -3.47 -5.33 -15.31
CA TRP A 23 -2.52 -5.43 -16.41
C TRP A 23 -1.16 -6.00 -15.96
N ASP A 24 -0.68 -5.55 -14.81
CA ASP A 24 0.63 -5.91 -14.27
C ASP A 24 0.59 -7.21 -13.44
N PHE A 25 -0.58 -7.81 -13.23
CA PHE A 25 -0.76 -8.94 -12.30
C PHE A 25 0.04 -10.18 -12.72
N ARG A 26 0.81 -10.72 -11.78
CA ARG A 26 1.51 -12.00 -11.89
C ARG A 26 1.21 -12.85 -10.65
N ARG A 27 0.74 -14.09 -10.87
CA ARG A 27 0.23 -14.98 -9.81
C ARG A 27 1.29 -15.37 -8.77
N TYR A 28 2.55 -15.36 -9.15
CA TYR A 28 3.69 -15.74 -8.32
C TYR A 28 4.36 -14.55 -7.62
N ASP A 29 3.90 -13.35 -7.86
CA ASP A 29 4.49 -12.13 -7.30
C ASP A 29 3.56 -11.54 -6.24
N TYR A 30 3.97 -11.69 -4.97
CA TYR A 30 3.20 -11.14 -3.84
C TYR A 30 3.09 -9.60 -3.88
N GLY A 31 4.04 -8.94 -4.51
CA GLY A 31 3.98 -7.49 -4.73
C GLY A 31 2.75 -7.07 -5.54
N CYS A 32 2.31 -7.91 -6.47
CA CYS A 32 1.05 -7.67 -7.19
C CYS A 32 -0.16 -7.74 -6.25
N ASN A 33 -0.19 -8.68 -5.32
CA ASN A 33 -1.25 -8.77 -4.32
C ASN A 33 -1.30 -7.53 -3.42
N LEU A 34 -0.14 -7.00 -3.01
CA LEU A 34 -0.05 -5.76 -2.25
C LEU A 34 -0.56 -4.56 -3.03
N LYS A 35 -0.25 -4.46 -4.31
CA LYS A 35 -0.76 -3.40 -5.18
C LYS A 35 -2.29 -3.42 -5.27
N PHE A 36 -2.90 -4.60 -5.33
CA PHE A 36 -4.35 -4.73 -5.25
C PHE A 36 -4.91 -4.29 -3.91
N LEU A 37 -4.31 -4.73 -2.80
CA LEU A 37 -4.71 -4.32 -1.46
C LEU A 37 -4.63 -2.80 -1.30
N ASN A 38 -3.50 -2.20 -1.65
CA ASN A 38 -3.28 -0.76 -1.53
C ASN A 38 -4.25 0.03 -2.40
N ARG A 39 -4.49 -0.38 -3.65
CA ARG A 39 -5.48 0.25 -4.52
C ARG A 39 -6.90 0.14 -3.98
N SER A 40 -7.26 -1.03 -3.47
CA SER A 40 -8.55 -1.26 -2.80
C SER A 40 -8.75 -0.29 -1.63
N LEU A 41 -7.73 -0.09 -0.81
CA LEU A 41 -7.78 0.82 0.34
C LEU A 41 -7.82 2.30 -0.08
N GLU A 42 -7.11 2.69 -1.14
CA GLU A 42 -7.22 4.03 -1.74
C GLU A 42 -8.67 4.33 -2.14
N LEU A 43 -9.30 3.42 -2.89
CA LEU A 43 -10.70 3.55 -3.31
C LEU A 43 -11.66 3.58 -2.12
N THR A 44 -11.40 2.81 -1.08
CA THR A 44 -12.17 2.82 0.16
C THR A 44 -12.06 4.18 0.86
N ALA A 45 -10.86 4.74 0.96
CA ALA A 45 -10.65 6.07 1.55
C ALA A 45 -11.35 7.18 0.73
N GLU A 46 -11.30 7.10 -0.59
CA GLU A 46 -12.04 8.02 -1.47
C GLU A 46 -13.55 7.95 -1.22
N TYR A 47 -14.10 6.74 -1.12
CA TYR A 47 -15.52 6.55 -0.80
C TYR A 47 -15.88 7.12 0.58
N MET A 48 -15.07 6.84 1.60
CA MET A 48 -15.29 7.32 2.97
C MET A 48 -15.24 8.85 3.10
N ARG A 49 -14.56 9.54 2.19
CA ARG A 49 -14.55 11.01 2.10
C ARG A 49 -15.69 11.57 1.28
N SER A 50 -16.41 10.72 0.55
CA SER A 50 -17.54 11.16 -0.27
C SER A 50 -18.78 11.42 0.57
N ASP A 51 -19.71 12.19 0.04
CA ASP A 51 -21.02 12.47 0.66
C ASP A 51 -21.92 11.22 0.72
N ASP A 52 -21.57 10.17 -0.03
CA ASP A 52 -22.30 8.90 -0.06
C ASP A 52 -21.97 7.98 1.11
N ALA A 53 -20.92 8.28 1.89
CA ALA A 53 -20.54 7.48 3.05
C ALA A 53 -21.52 7.70 4.20
N MET A 54 -22.11 6.60 4.68
CA MET A 54 -23.12 6.61 5.76
C MET A 54 -22.55 6.22 7.14
N MET A 55 -21.24 6.18 7.27
CA MET A 55 -20.57 5.76 8.52
C MET A 55 -20.15 6.98 9.32
N ASP A 56 -20.42 6.96 10.62
CA ASP A 56 -20.18 8.10 11.53
C ASP A 56 -18.71 8.53 11.59
N ARG A 57 -17.79 7.59 11.42
CA ARG A 57 -16.34 7.83 11.54
C ARG A 57 -15.60 7.70 10.20
N SER A 58 -16.29 7.90 9.09
CA SER A 58 -15.73 7.66 7.75
C SER A 58 -14.50 8.52 7.44
N ILE A 59 -14.50 9.78 7.83
CA ILE A 59 -13.37 10.71 7.63
C ILE A 59 -12.15 10.28 8.45
N GLU A 60 -12.35 9.89 9.70
CA GLU A 60 -11.28 9.38 10.58
C GLU A 60 -10.71 8.08 10.03
N SER A 61 -11.56 7.15 9.60
CA SER A 61 -11.16 5.89 8.99
C SER A 61 -10.37 6.12 7.69
N ALA A 62 -10.78 7.05 6.85
CA ALA A 62 -10.04 7.43 5.65
C ALA A 62 -8.64 7.98 5.99
N GLY A 63 -8.52 8.78 7.05
CA GLY A 63 -7.23 9.28 7.54
C GLY A 63 -6.31 8.15 8.04
N GLN A 64 -6.85 7.14 8.69
CA GLN A 64 -6.09 5.95 9.11
C GLN A 64 -5.63 5.10 7.91
N ILE A 65 -6.45 4.97 6.90
CA ILE A 65 -6.05 4.30 5.64
C ILE A 65 -4.88 5.05 5.00
N ASP A 66 -4.91 6.38 4.96
CA ASP A 66 -3.81 7.17 4.43
C ASP A 66 -2.51 6.98 5.21
N ILE A 67 -2.57 6.82 6.53
CA ILE A 67 -1.40 6.51 7.36
C ILE A 67 -0.81 5.16 6.97
N TYR A 68 -1.65 4.14 6.79
CA TYR A 68 -1.19 2.83 6.31
C TYR A 68 -0.52 2.92 4.93
N LEU A 69 -1.14 3.62 3.99
CA LEU A 69 -0.59 3.80 2.63
C LEU A 69 0.74 4.56 2.65
N ALA A 70 0.89 5.55 3.52
CA ALA A 70 2.15 6.27 3.71
C ALA A 70 3.25 5.35 4.26
N LEU A 71 2.94 4.50 5.24
CA LEU A 71 3.88 3.51 5.78
C LEU A 71 4.34 2.51 4.70
N MET A 72 3.44 2.08 3.83
CA MET A 72 3.78 1.21 2.70
C MET A 72 4.67 1.91 1.66
N ASN A 73 4.44 3.19 1.38
CA ASN A 73 5.31 3.97 0.48
C ASN A 73 6.73 4.16 1.05
N GLU A 74 6.87 4.30 2.35
CA GLU A 74 8.19 4.38 3.00
C GLU A 74 9.00 3.10 2.84
N HIS A 75 8.34 1.95 2.74
CA HIS A 75 8.96 0.66 2.49
C HIS A 75 9.78 0.66 1.17
N GLU A 76 9.31 1.31 0.12
CA GLU A 76 9.98 1.36 -1.18
C GLU A 76 11.27 2.21 -1.18
N LYS A 77 11.51 3.01 -0.13
CA LYS A 77 12.66 3.92 0.00
C LYS A 77 13.77 3.41 0.91
N SER A 78 13.78 2.13 1.22
CA SER A 78 14.72 1.53 2.18
C SER A 78 16.19 1.69 1.77
N ILE A 79 16.50 1.59 0.48
CA ILE A 79 17.87 1.78 -0.05
C ILE A 79 18.34 3.22 0.16
N GLU A 80 17.53 4.21 -0.19
CA GLU A 80 17.87 5.62 -0.02
C GLU A 80 18.13 5.98 1.45
N VAL A 81 17.33 5.42 2.36
CA VAL A 81 17.52 5.62 3.80
C VAL A 81 18.78 4.93 4.29
N ALA A 82 19.07 3.71 3.83
CA ALA A 82 20.30 2.98 4.17
C ALA A 82 21.56 3.73 3.71
N GLU A 83 21.56 4.27 2.49
CA GLU A 83 22.66 5.10 1.99
C GLU A 83 22.90 6.31 2.88
N LYS A 84 21.84 6.98 3.28
CA LYS A 84 21.90 8.18 4.13
C LYS A 84 22.40 7.86 5.55
N GLU A 85 21.92 6.77 6.15
CA GLU A 85 22.32 6.34 7.49
C GLU A 85 23.79 5.91 7.56
N LEU A 86 24.27 5.21 6.54
CA LEU A 86 25.64 4.73 6.47
C LEU A 86 26.64 5.73 5.90
N GLY A 87 26.16 6.78 5.24
CA GLY A 87 26.98 7.73 4.50
C GLY A 87 27.72 7.11 3.32
N LEU A 88 27.17 6.05 2.74
CA LEU A 88 27.73 5.28 1.63
C LEU A 88 26.83 5.43 0.38
N SER A 89 27.32 5.02 -0.79
CA SER A 89 26.57 5.02 -2.05
C SER A 89 26.52 3.65 -2.68
N VAL A 90 25.37 3.27 -3.25
CA VAL A 90 25.23 2.05 -4.06
C VAL A 90 26.06 2.08 -5.35
N PHE A 91 26.46 3.26 -5.78
CA PHE A 91 27.35 3.46 -6.94
C PHE A 91 28.83 3.41 -6.57
N SER A 92 29.17 3.08 -5.31
CA SER A 92 30.54 2.87 -4.90
C SER A 92 31.18 1.69 -5.66
N ASP A 93 32.45 1.83 -6.05
CA ASP A 93 33.23 0.74 -6.64
C ASP A 93 33.60 -0.33 -5.62
N ASP A 94 33.45 -0.05 -4.32
CA ASP A 94 33.70 -1.00 -3.24
C ASP A 94 32.49 -1.92 -3.02
N ARG A 95 32.69 -3.21 -3.29
CA ARG A 95 31.66 -4.25 -3.07
C ARG A 95 31.22 -4.37 -1.61
N GLU A 96 32.10 -4.05 -0.67
CA GLU A 96 31.77 -4.10 0.76
C GLU A 96 30.78 -3.00 1.14
N ASP A 97 30.91 -1.80 0.57
CA ASP A 97 29.96 -0.70 0.75
C ASP A 97 28.58 -1.07 0.24
N VAL A 98 28.48 -1.66 -0.95
CA VAL A 98 27.22 -2.12 -1.54
C VAL A 98 26.58 -3.21 -0.68
N ARG A 99 27.38 -4.14 -0.13
CA ARG A 99 26.90 -5.20 0.76
C ARG A 99 26.33 -4.62 2.06
N LYS A 100 27.00 -3.64 2.66
CA LYS A 100 26.53 -2.97 3.89
C LYS A 100 25.22 -2.23 3.65
N ILE A 101 25.10 -1.51 2.55
CA ILE A 101 23.88 -0.81 2.17
C ILE A 101 22.73 -1.80 1.97
N SER A 102 22.97 -2.91 1.25
CA SER A 102 21.95 -3.94 1.01
C SER A 102 21.46 -4.58 2.32
N ALA A 103 22.37 -4.92 3.22
CA ALA A 103 22.01 -5.49 4.52
C ALA A 103 21.20 -4.50 5.37
N CYS A 104 21.60 -3.24 5.44
CA CYS A 104 20.89 -2.18 6.14
C CYS A 104 19.50 -1.93 5.52
N ALA A 105 19.41 -1.89 4.19
CA ALA A 105 18.15 -1.71 3.48
C ALA A 105 17.15 -2.84 3.78
N VAL A 106 17.59 -4.09 3.84
CA VAL A 106 16.74 -5.24 4.19
C VAL A 106 16.16 -5.09 5.60
N GLU A 107 16.98 -4.70 6.58
CA GLU A 107 16.50 -4.46 7.96
C GLU A 107 15.48 -3.34 8.03
N ILE A 108 15.72 -2.24 7.34
CA ILE A 108 14.79 -1.10 7.27
C ILE A 108 13.50 -1.51 6.59
N GLU A 109 13.59 -2.24 5.50
CA GLU A 109 12.44 -2.75 4.75
C GLU A 109 11.57 -3.66 5.62
N GLU A 110 12.19 -4.59 6.35
CA GLU A 110 11.47 -5.50 7.25
C GLU A 110 10.79 -4.75 8.40
N ASP A 111 11.47 -3.79 9.04
CA ASP A 111 10.90 -2.98 10.10
C ASP A 111 9.68 -2.16 9.62
N ARG A 112 9.79 -1.52 8.46
CA ARG A 112 8.68 -0.75 7.86
C ARG A 112 7.51 -1.61 7.46
N TRP A 113 7.79 -2.79 6.92
CA TRP A 113 6.79 -3.79 6.60
C TRP A 113 5.98 -4.20 7.83
N ILE A 114 6.69 -4.55 8.91
CA ILE A 114 6.07 -4.91 10.19
C ILE A 114 5.20 -3.77 10.70
N ARG A 115 5.70 -2.54 10.70
CA ARG A 115 4.92 -1.36 11.15
C ARG A 115 3.66 -1.16 10.34
N ALA A 116 3.72 -1.26 9.02
CA ALA A 116 2.56 -1.08 8.15
C ALA A 116 1.50 -2.15 8.41
N PHE A 117 1.89 -3.42 8.52
CA PHE A 117 0.95 -4.50 8.79
C PHE A 117 0.42 -4.52 10.20
N ASP A 118 1.20 -4.14 11.21
CA ASP A 118 0.71 -3.97 12.57
C ASP A 118 -0.32 -2.85 12.64
N TYR A 119 -0.09 -1.74 11.94
CA TYR A 119 -1.05 -0.66 11.85
C TYR A 119 -2.36 -1.12 11.19
N LEU A 120 -2.28 -1.82 10.07
CA LEU A 120 -3.42 -2.39 9.37
C LEU A 120 -4.21 -3.35 10.27
N LYS A 121 -3.53 -4.28 10.90
CA LYS A 121 -4.10 -5.27 11.82
C LYS A 121 -4.87 -4.61 12.97
N ASN A 122 -4.31 -3.56 13.55
CA ASN A 122 -4.86 -2.92 14.74
C ASN A 122 -6.05 -1.98 14.43
N ASN A 123 -6.15 -1.48 13.20
CA ASN A 123 -7.12 -0.44 12.84
C ASN A 123 -8.18 -0.89 11.84
N MET A 124 -7.90 -1.86 10.97
CA MET A 124 -8.74 -2.22 9.83
C MET A 124 -10.18 -2.57 10.21
N ARG A 125 -10.39 -3.27 11.33
CA ARG A 125 -11.73 -3.68 11.78
C ARG A 125 -12.63 -2.50 12.10
N ASN A 126 -12.05 -1.40 12.57
CA ASN A 126 -12.79 -0.22 13.02
C ASN A 126 -13.16 0.72 11.87
N TRP A 127 -12.69 0.45 10.66
CA TRP A 127 -12.94 1.33 9.50
C TRP A 127 -14.37 1.26 8.97
N TRP A 128 -15.09 0.21 9.32
CA TRP A 128 -16.43 -0.07 8.80
C TRP A 128 -17.55 0.17 9.83
N ASP A 129 -17.23 0.60 11.05
CA ASP A 129 -18.19 0.83 12.16
C ASP A 129 -18.80 2.24 12.13
#